data_326f0ae8ac97957b0aefb2651a5a95ba
#
_entry.id   326f0ae8ac97957b0aefb2651a5a95ba
#
_cell.length_a   1.000
_cell.length_b   1.000
_cell.length_c   1.000
_cell.angle_alpha   90.00
_cell.angle_beta   90.00
_cell.angle_gamma   90.00
#
_symmetry.space_group_name_H-M   'P 1'
#
loop_
_entity.id
_entity.type
_entity.pdbx_description
1 polymer ?
#
loop_
_entity_poly.entity_id
_entity_poly.type
_entity_poly.pdbx_seq_one_letter_code
_entity_poly.pdbx_strand_id
1 'polypeptide(L)'
;MAEFADIVDVSKKALQAQKIYYTHLDESPESRQKLLSMYLPSPSHALMSWNGHELGTTEAIAQYHSNLPKTKHVIKCMDAQPLPGNDGGDSFFVTATGTATYDDEHVRQFFQRLVFAMIDKKLYIVHDYLRWTGEG
;
A
#
# COMPACT_ATOMS: atom_id res chain seq x y z
N MET A 1 12.43 25.60 -8.64
CA MET A 1 13.19 24.45 -8.15
C MET A 1 12.49 23.15 -8.50
N ALA A 2 13.15 22.32 -9.28
CA ALA A 2 12.60 21.03 -9.68
C ALA A 2 12.27 20.15 -8.48
N GLU A 3 13.14 20.15 -7.48
CA GLU A 3 12.95 19.33 -6.28
C GLU A 3 11.67 19.67 -5.53
N PHE A 4 11.36 20.94 -5.40
CA PHE A 4 10.16 21.36 -4.70
C PHE A 4 8.90 20.95 -5.49
N ALA A 5 8.92 21.13 -6.81
CA ALA A 5 7.81 20.73 -7.68
C ALA A 5 7.60 19.21 -7.63
N ASP A 6 8.71 18.43 -7.60
CA ASP A 6 8.66 16.98 -7.52
C ASP A 6 8.03 16.53 -6.20
N ILE A 7 8.36 17.18 -5.09
CA ILE A 7 7.76 16.85 -3.78
C ILE A 7 6.27 17.10 -3.79
N VAL A 8 5.82 18.22 -4.34
CA VAL A 8 4.39 18.54 -4.43
C VAL A 8 3.66 17.51 -5.31
N ASP A 9 4.25 17.16 -6.44
CA ASP A 9 3.68 16.20 -7.38
C ASP A 9 3.59 14.81 -6.75
N VAL A 10 4.64 14.38 -6.08
CA VAL A 10 4.66 13.10 -5.37
C VAL A 10 3.57 13.06 -4.30
N SER A 11 3.40 14.14 -3.54
CA SER A 11 2.37 14.20 -2.51
C SER A 11 0.97 14.01 -3.07
N LYS A 12 0.68 14.60 -4.22
CA LYS A 12 -0.61 14.43 -4.89
C LYS A 12 -0.82 13.00 -5.39
N LYS A 13 0.20 12.43 -6.02
CA LYS A 13 0.14 11.04 -6.51
C LYS A 13 -0.02 10.07 -5.35
N ALA A 14 0.71 10.30 -4.27
CA ALA A 14 0.65 9.46 -3.08
C ALA A 14 -0.72 9.49 -2.43
N LEU A 15 -1.33 10.66 -2.34
CA LEU A 15 -2.67 10.78 -1.77
C LEU A 15 -3.69 9.99 -2.59
N GLN A 16 -3.61 10.09 -3.91
CA GLN A 16 -4.49 9.31 -4.80
C GLN A 16 -4.25 7.82 -4.69
N ALA A 17 -2.99 7.41 -4.74
CA ALA A 17 -2.63 5.98 -4.66
C ALA A 17 -3.09 5.37 -3.35
N GLN A 18 -2.89 6.08 -2.24
CA GLN A 18 -3.29 5.64 -0.93
C GLN A 18 -4.81 5.50 -0.84
N LYS A 19 -5.56 6.46 -1.35
CA LYS A 19 -7.02 6.40 -1.36
C LYS A 19 -7.54 5.22 -2.18
N ILE A 20 -6.95 4.98 -3.34
CA ILE A 20 -7.33 3.86 -4.19
C ILE A 20 -7.05 2.55 -3.47
N TYR A 21 -5.89 2.43 -2.85
CA TYR A 21 -5.49 1.23 -2.13
C TYR A 21 -6.50 0.87 -1.03
N TYR A 22 -6.77 1.81 -0.12
CA TYR A 22 -7.66 1.51 1.01
C TYR A 22 -9.11 1.39 0.58
N THR A 23 -9.55 2.12 -0.45
CA THR A 23 -10.90 1.97 -0.98
C THR A 23 -11.11 0.56 -1.52
N HIS A 24 -10.19 0.07 -2.33
CA HIS A 24 -10.31 -1.29 -2.88
C HIS A 24 -10.22 -2.35 -1.78
N LEU A 25 -9.39 -2.11 -0.77
CA LEU A 25 -9.22 -3.06 0.32
C LEU A 25 -10.49 -3.19 1.15
N ASP A 26 -11.21 -2.09 1.38
CA ASP A 26 -12.31 -2.02 2.33
C ASP A 26 -13.70 -2.19 1.70
N GLU A 27 -13.83 -2.00 0.40
CA GLU A 27 -15.15 -1.89 -0.22
C GLU A 27 -15.85 -3.23 -0.37
N SER A 28 -15.19 -4.22 -0.95
CA SER A 28 -15.80 -5.52 -1.21
C SER A 28 -14.73 -6.55 -1.55
N PRO A 29 -15.06 -7.86 -1.50
CA PRO A 29 -14.12 -8.87 -1.98
C PRO A 29 -13.75 -8.68 -3.47
N GLU A 30 -14.69 -8.27 -4.29
CA GLU A 30 -14.44 -8.04 -5.73
C GLU A 30 -13.49 -6.84 -5.93
N SER A 31 -13.71 -5.79 -5.17
CA SER A 31 -12.85 -4.61 -5.18
C SER A 31 -11.43 -4.96 -4.73
N ARG A 32 -11.33 -5.80 -3.71
CA ARG A 32 -10.04 -6.27 -3.19
C ARG A 32 -9.28 -7.08 -4.23
N GLN A 33 -9.99 -7.83 -5.08
CA GLN A 33 -9.33 -8.55 -6.17
C GLN A 33 -8.69 -7.59 -7.18
N LYS A 34 -9.27 -6.44 -7.40
CA LYS A 34 -8.67 -5.42 -8.27
C LYS A 34 -7.36 -4.88 -7.70
N LEU A 35 -7.24 -4.87 -6.39
CA LEU A 35 -6.01 -4.44 -5.72
C LEU A 35 -4.82 -5.30 -6.10
N LEU A 36 -5.03 -6.58 -6.35
CA LEU A 36 -3.95 -7.50 -6.73
C LEU A 36 -3.25 -7.08 -8.01
N SER A 37 -3.97 -6.43 -8.93
CA SER A 37 -3.36 -5.96 -10.17
C SER A 37 -2.42 -4.78 -9.97
N MET A 38 -2.45 -4.15 -8.80
CA MET A 38 -1.54 -3.05 -8.47
C MET A 38 -0.17 -3.53 -8.01
N TYR A 39 -0.05 -4.78 -7.56
CA TYR A 39 1.24 -5.34 -7.18
C TYR A 39 2.03 -5.75 -8.41
N LEU A 40 3.34 -5.51 -8.35
CA LEU A 40 4.22 -5.90 -9.45
C LEU A 40 4.21 -7.43 -9.61
N PRO A 41 3.90 -7.95 -10.82
CA PRO A 41 3.77 -9.40 -10.98
C PRO A 41 5.11 -10.13 -10.98
N SER A 42 5.05 -11.43 -10.68
CA SER A 42 6.21 -12.33 -10.80
C SER A 42 6.66 -12.40 -12.25
N PRO A 43 7.99 -12.58 -12.52
CA PRO A 43 9.07 -12.80 -11.55
C PRO A 43 9.67 -11.53 -10.97
N SER A 44 9.27 -10.36 -11.45
CA SER A 44 9.77 -9.07 -10.95
C SER A 44 9.05 -8.65 -9.65
N HIS A 45 8.54 -9.54 -8.94
CA HIS A 45 7.56 -9.55 -7.88
C HIS A 45 7.66 -8.46 -6.83
N ALA A 46 6.50 -8.08 -6.33
CA ALA A 46 6.38 -7.26 -5.14
C ALA A 46 6.66 -8.11 -3.90
N LEU A 47 7.13 -7.45 -2.86
CA LEU A 47 7.29 -8.06 -1.54
C LEU A 47 6.24 -7.49 -0.61
N MET A 48 5.60 -8.36 0.16
CA MET A 48 4.70 -7.93 1.22
C MET A 48 5.16 -8.53 2.54
N SER A 49 5.13 -7.73 3.60
CA SER A 49 5.38 -8.18 4.96
C SER A 49 4.18 -7.85 5.82
N TRP A 50 3.66 -8.84 6.52
CA TRP A 50 2.52 -8.68 7.41
C TRP A 50 2.89 -9.22 8.78
N ASN A 51 3.00 -8.31 9.74
CA ASN A 51 3.33 -8.65 11.14
C ASN A 51 4.54 -9.58 11.26
N GLY A 52 5.56 -9.32 10.43
CA GLY A 52 6.78 -10.12 10.42
C GLY A 52 6.75 -11.33 9.49
N HIS A 53 5.64 -11.62 8.86
CA HIS A 53 5.53 -12.71 7.89
C HIS A 53 5.77 -12.18 6.49
N GLU A 54 6.72 -12.76 5.78
CA GLU A 54 7.03 -12.34 4.42
C GLU A 54 6.20 -13.10 3.40
N LEU A 55 5.59 -12.35 2.48
CA LEU A 55 4.84 -12.89 1.35
C LEU A 55 5.58 -12.49 0.09
N GLY A 56 6.41 -13.37 -0.41
CA GLY A 56 7.36 -13.05 -1.47
C GLY A 56 6.88 -13.36 -2.88
N THR A 57 5.64 -13.81 -3.05
CA THR A 57 5.10 -14.13 -4.37
C THR A 57 3.74 -13.51 -4.54
N THR A 58 3.35 -13.32 -5.81
CA THR A 58 2.02 -12.82 -6.15
C THR A 58 0.93 -13.73 -5.61
N GLU A 59 1.15 -15.04 -5.67
CA GLU A 59 0.21 -16.03 -5.18
C GLU A 59 0.03 -15.93 -3.66
N ALA A 60 1.11 -15.73 -2.91
CA ALA A 60 1.04 -15.58 -1.47
C ALA A 60 0.28 -14.29 -1.08
N ILE A 61 0.53 -13.20 -1.80
CA ILE A 61 -0.18 -11.94 -1.57
C ILE A 61 -1.67 -12.11 -1.89
N ALA A 62 -1.99 -12.79 -2.99
CA ALA A 62 -3.38 -13.06 -3.37
C ALA A 62 -4.09 -13.89 -2.30
N GLN A 63 -3.41 -14.91 -1.79
CA GLN A 63 -3.98 -15.76 -0.75
C GLN A 63 -4.24 -14.97 0.54
N TYR A 64 -3.30 -14.11 0.91
CA TYR A 64 -3.47 -13.23 2.07
C TYR A 64 -4.73 -12.39 1.91
N HIS A 65 -4.89 -11.72 0.76
CA HIS A 65 -6.06 -10.86 0.54
C HIS A 65 -7.36 -11.65 0.50
N SER A 66 -7.37 -12.85 -0.08
CA SER A 66 -8.58 -13.66 -0.16
C SER A 66 -9.01 -14.20 1.21
N ASN A 67 -8.07 -14.34 2.12
CA ASN A 67 -8.36 -14.82 3.49
C ASN A 67 -8.68 -13.69 4.46
N LEU A 68 -8.55 -12.43 4.04
CA LEU A 68 -8.89 -11.31 4.90
C LEU A 68 -10.40 -11.23 5.12
N PRO A 69 -10.84 -11.03 6.36
CA PRO A 69 -12.23 -10.71 6.61
C PRO A 69 -12.56 -9.31 6.11
N LYS A 70 -13.79 -8.88 6.30
CA LYS A 70 -14.18 -7.51 6.01
C LYS A 70 -13.29 -6.53 6.79
N THR A 71 -12.83 -5.49 6.11
CA THR A 71 -11.92 -4.51 6.72
C THR A 71 -12.48 -3.10 6.59
N LYS A 72 -12.13 -2.27 7.55
CA LYS A 72 -12.39 -0.83 7.51
C LYS A 72 -11.16 -0.11 8.05
N HIS A 73 -10.57 0.77 7.25
CA HIS A 73 -9.38 1.51 7.64
C HIS A 73 -9.71 2.97 7.89
N VAL A 74 -9.20 3.51 8.98
CA VAL A 74 -9.22 4.93 9.27
C VAL A 74 -7.79 5.41 9.33
N ILE A 75 -7.41 6.28 8.41
CA ILE A 75 -6.05 6.80 8.30
C ILE A 75 -5.97 8.05 9.15
N LYS A 76 -5.12 8.02 10.17
CA LYS A 76 -4.92 9.15 11.08
C LYS A 76 -3.77 10.04 10.67
N CYS A 77 -2.74 9.44 10.09
CA CYS A 77 -1.55 10.17 9.68
C CYS A 77 -0.99 9.53 8.43
N MET A 78 -0.61 10.36 7.47
CA MET A 78 -0.02 9.89 6.22
C MET A 78 1.12 10.80 5.83
N ASP A 79 2.21 10.22 5.36
CA ASP A 79 3.36 10.96 4.84
C ASP A 79 3.80 10.30 3.56
N ALA A 80 4.41 11.08 2.67
CA ALA A 80 4.85 10.60 1.37
C ALA A 80 6.15 11.27 0.99
N GLN A 81 7.05 10.50 0.39
CA GLN A 81 8.35 11.01 -0.04
C GLN A 81 8.77 10.35 -1.35
N PRO A 82 9.45 11.09 -2.24
CA PRO A 82 10.08 10.46 -3.39
C PRO A 82 11.22 9.55 -2.94
N LEU A 83 11.45 8.47 -3.69
CA LEU A 83 12.59 7.60 -3.43
C LEU A 83 13.82 8.18 -4.12
N PRO A 84 14.92 8.39 -3.37
CA PRO A 84 16.15 8.91 -3.98
C PRO A 84 16.79 7.87 -4.88
N GLY A 85 17.50 8.33 -5.91
CA GLY A 85 18.26 7.49 -6.79
C GLY A 85 17.51 6.84 -7.94
N ASN A 86 16.21 7.11 -8.06
CA ASN A 86 15.44 6.61 -9.20
C ASN A 86 15.45 7.61 -10.34
N ASP A 87 15.71 7.11 -11.52
CA ASP A 87 15.69 7.93 -12.72
C ASP A 87 14.27 8.42 -13.00
N GLY A 88 14.13 9.71 -13.25
CA GLY A 88 12.85 10.31 -13.56
C GLY A 88 11.97 10.61 -12.35
N GLY A 89 12.38 10.23 -11.14
CA GLY A 89 11.64 10.55 -9.93
C GLY A 89 10.25 9.94 -9.86
N ASP A 90 10.03 8.82 -10.53
CA ASP A 90 8.71 8.20 -10.65
C ASP A 90 8.42 7.19 -9.56
N SER A 91 9.30 7.04 -8.60
CA SER A 91 9.08 6.15 -7.46
C SER A 91 8.96 6.94 -6.19
N PHE A 92 8.06 6.49 -5.31
CA PHE A 92 7.84 7.15 -4.04
C PHE A 92 7.33 6.14 -3.03
N PHE A 93 7.34 6.51 -1.77
CA PHE A 93 6.73 5.69 -0.74
C PHE A 93 5.76 6.50 0.11
N VAL A 94 4.79 5.80 0.66
CA VAL A 94 3.78 6.35 1.55
C VAL A 94 3.87 5.60 2.88
N THR A 95 3.89 6.35 3.98
CA THR A 95 3.69 5.77 5.30
C THR A 95 2.35 6.23 5.83
N ALA A 96 1.62 5.30 6.45
CA ALA A 96 0.32 5.59 6.99
C ALA A 96 0.18 4.94 8.37
N THR A 97 -0.46 5.64 9.29
CA THR A 97 -0.84 5.10 10.58
C THR A 97 -2.32 5.34 10.80
N GLY A 98 -2.94 4.47 11.56
CA GLY A 98 -4.36 4.60 11.83
C GLY A 98 -4.89 3.35 12.52
N THR A 99 -6.17 3.09 12.29
CA THR A 99 -6.83 1.89 12.82
C THR A 99 -7.44 1.08 11.69
N ALA A 100 -7.35 -0.24 11.84
CA ALA A 100 -8.03 -1.18 10.95
C ALA A 100 -9.00 -1.99 11.80
N THR A 101 -10.24 -2.07 11.35
CA THR A 101 -11.28 -2.86 12.00
C THR A 101 -11.57 -4.07 11.14
N TYR A 102 -11.49 -5.25 11.73
CA TYR A 102 -11.71 -6.52 11.05
C TYR A 102 -13.06 -7.11 11.51
N ASP A 103 -13.92 -7.47 10.57
CA ASP A 103 -15.25 -8.03 10.81
C ASP A 103 -16.12 -7.16 11.74
N ASP A 104 -15.97 -5.83 11.64
CA ASP A 104 -16.70 -4.88 12.49
C ASP A 104 -16.48 -5.09 14.00
N GLU A 105 -15.45 -5.85 14.37
CA GLU A 105 -15.29 -6.29 15.75
C GLU A 105 -13.87 -6.08 16.30
N HIS A 106 -12.85 -6.47 15.55
CA HIS A 106 -11.47 -6.45 16.02
C HIS A 106 -10.76 -5.21 15.51
N VAL A 107 -10.45 -4.28 16.41
CA VAL A 107 -9.77 -3.04 16.05
C VAL A 107 -8.29 -3.16 16.39
N ARG A 108 -7.44 -2.76 15.44
CA ARG A 108 -5.98 -2.76 15.63
C ARG A 108 -5.41 -1.44 15.15
N GLN A 109 -4.46 -0.91 15.89
CA GLN A 109 -3.64 0.18 15.39
C GLN A 109 -2.60 -0.40 14.44
N PHE A 110 -2.29 0.31 13.37
CA PHE A 110 -1.37 -0.19 12.36
C PHE A 110 -0.42 0.88 11.86
N PHE A 111 0.71 0.40 11.36
CA PHE A 111 1.65 1.16 10.54
C PHE A 111 1.78 0.43 9.21
N GLN A 112 1.72 1.18 8.12
CA GLN A 112 1.89 0.61 6.79
C GLN A 112 2.80 1.50 5.97
N ARG A 113 3.72 0.86 5.24
CA ARG A 113 4.56 1.55 4.26
C ARG A 113 4.36 0.88 2.91
N LEU A 114 3.94 1.67 1.94
CA LEU A 114 3.75 1.23 0.57
C LEU A 114 4.81 1.91 -0.30
N VAL A 115 5.54 1.12 -1.05
CA VAL A 115 6.51 1.63 -2.02
C VAL A 115 5.92 1.45 -3.40
N PHE A 116 5.85 2.54 -4.16
CA PHE A 116 5.29 2.56 -5.50
C PHE A 116 6.37 2.86 -6.51
N ALA A 117 6.27 2.24 -7.67
CA ALA A 117 7.14 2.52 -8.81
C ALA A 117 6.31 2.62 -10.09
N MET A 118 6.67 3.59 -10.93
CA MET A 118 6.06 3.74 -12.24
C MET A 118 6.86 2.90 -13.24
N ILE A 119 6.20 1.96 -13.89
CA ILE A 119 6.81 1.08 -14.88
C ILE A 119 5.89 1.05 -16.10
N ASP A 120 6.44 1.43 -17.26
CA ASP A 120 5.67 1.49 -18.51
C ASP A 120 4.37 2.29 -18.36
N LYS A 121 4.47 3.43 -17.71
CA LYS A 121 3.37 4.37 -17.49
C LYS A 121 2.27 3.83 -16.57
N LYS A 122 2.53 2.74 -15.86
CA LYS A 122 1.61 2.19 -14.87
C LYS A 122 2.26 2.19 -13.50
N LEU A 123 1.50 2.55 -12.47
CA LEU A 123 1.98 2.59 -11.10
C LEU A 123 1.76 1.24 -10.45
N TYR A 124 2.85 0.68 -9.90
CA TYR A 124 2.83 -0.62 -9.23
C TYR A 124 3.26 -0.50 -7.78
N ILE A 125 2.71 -1.36 -6.93
CA ILE A 125 3.20 -1.55 -5.57
C ILE A 125 4.36 -2.56 -5.66
N VAL A 126 5.54 -2.13 -5.23
CA VAL A 126 6.73 -2.98 -5.22
C VAL A 126 7.10 -3.47 -3.83
N HIS A 127 6.56 -2.83 -2.79
CA HIS A 127 6.76 -3.28 -1.42
C HIS A 127 5.57 -2.82 -0.58
N ASP A 128 5.06 -3.72 0.25
CA ASP A 128 3.95 -3.46 1.15
C ASP A 128 4.34 -4.01 2.53
N TYR A 129 4.62 -3.09 3.46
CA TYR A 129 4.98 -3.44 4.83
C TYR A 129 3.84 -3.02 5.74
N LEU A 130 3.21 -4.00 6.37
CA LEU A 130 2.10 -3.77 7.30
C LEU A 130 2.44 -4.37 8.65
N ARG A 131 2.21 -3.61 9.71
CA ARG A 131 2.44 -4.08 11.07
C ARG A 131 1.36 -3.53 11.99
N TRP A 132 0.81 -4.39 12.82
CA TRP A 132 -0.01 -3.97 13.93
C TRP A 132 0.88 -3.39 15.03
N THR A 133 0.49 -2.23 15.55
CA THR A 133 1.28 -1.51 16.56
C THR A 133 0.60 -1.49 17.92
N GLY A 134 -0.67 -1.93 17.99
CA GLY A 134 -1.40 -1.97 19.24
C GLY A 134 -2.87 -2.25 19.02
N GLU A 135 -3.59 -2.36 20.10
CA GLU A 135 -5.04 -2.51 20.06
C GLU A 135 -5.68 -1.13 19.95
N GLY A 136 -6.68 -1.06 19.11
CA GLY A 136 -7.37 0.21 18.85
C GLY A 136 -8.31 0.68 19.92
#